data_d812d45509dcfaa440b01bb0424c3177
#
_entry.id   d812d45509dcfaa440b01bb0424c3177
#
_cell.length_a   1.000
_cell.length_b   1.000
_cell.length_c   1.000
_cell.angle_alpha   90.00
_cell.angle_beta   90.00
_cell.angle_gamma   90.00
#
_symmetry.space_group_name_H-M   'P 1'
#
loop_
_entity.id
_entity.type
_entity.pdbx_description
1 polymer ?
#
loop_
_entity_poly.entity_id
_entity_poly.type
_entity_poly.pdbx_seq_one_letter_code
_entity_poly.pdbx_strand_id
1 'polypeptide(L)'
;NRPREYDGSHIHFVGMNPEISLREHQRNAIAHVLYGGNTLLAHEVGAGKTFEMAASAMEAKRLGLCQKSLFVVPNHLTEQWAAEFLHLYPNAKLLVARKKDFETANRKKFCARIATGDYDAVIIGHSQFERIPLSYERQERIIQEQIDETLAAIEELKANAGENFSIKQMEKTRKTLETKLEKLRSDARKDDVITFEQLGVDRLFVDESHFYKNLFLTTKMRNVAGLSTSEAQKSSDMFGKCRYLDEITGGRGVVFATGTPVSNS
;
A
#
# COMPACT_ATOMS: atom_id res chain seq x y z
N ASN A 1 -15.98 -12.35 -18.57
CA ASN A 1 -15.04 -11.23 -18.45
C ASN A 1 -13.88 -11.45 -19.41
N ARG A 2 -13.90 -10.79 -20.57
CA ARG A 2 -12.70 -10.71 -21.42
C ARG A 2 -11.72 -9.77 -20.74
N PRO A 3 -10.40 -10.08 -20.68
CA PRO A 3 -9.41 -9.11 -20.27
C PRO A 3 -9.54 -7.87 -21.16
N ARG A 4 -9.60 -6.70 -20.54
CA ARG A 4 -9.54 -5.45 -21.32
C ARG A 4 -8.10 -5.29 -21.78
N GLU A 5 -7.91 -5.25 -23.08
CA GLU A 5 -6.63 -4.87 -23.66
C GLU A 5 -6.50 -3.35 -23.58
N TYR A 6 -5.46 -2.87 -22.93
CA TYR A 6 -5.12 -1.46 -22.85
C TYR A 6 -4.02 -1.17 -23.86
N ASP A 7 -4.28 -0.25 -24.76
CA ASP A 7 -3.28 0.24 -25.72
C ASP A 7 -2.75 1.61 -25.27
N GLY A 8 -1.46 1.66 -24.98
CA GLY A 8 -0.74 2.87 -24.57
C GLY A 8 -0.02 3.59 -25.71
N SER A 9 -0.23 3.20 -26.96
CA SER A 9 0.46 3.77 -28.12
C SER A 9 0.22 5.28 -28.31
N HIS A 10 -0.96 5.74 -27.90
CA HIS A 10 -1.40 7.14 -28.01
C HIS A 10 -0.87 8.05 -26.90
N ILE A 11 -0.24 7.50 -25.87
CA ILE A 11 0.22 8.30 -24.73
C ILE A 11 1.51 9.05 -25.09
N HIS A 12 1.51 10.36 -24.87
CA HIS A 12 2.64 11.23 -25.01
C HIS A 12 3.19 11.59 -23.63
N PHE A 13 4.37 11.09 -23.30
CA PHE A 13 5.00 11.28 -21.99
C PHE A 13 5.71 12.63 -21.92
N VAL A 14 4.96 13.66 -21.53
CA VAL A 14 5.47 15.04 -21.44
C VAL A 14 6.52 15.15 -20.33
N GLY A 15 7.67 15.71 -20.64
CA GLY A 15 8.78 15.89 -19.68
C GLY A 15 9.65 14.65 -19.46
N MET A 16 9.34 13.53 -20.11
CA MET A 16 10.18 12.35 -20.10
C MET A 16 11.49 12.60 -20.86
N ASN A 17 12.56 11.98 -20.42
CA ASN A 17 13.85 12.01 -21.08
C ASN A 17 13.72 11.52 -22.54
N PRO A 18 14.05 12.35 -23.56
CA PRO A 18 13.87 12.01 -24.96
C PRO A 18 14.80 10.88 -25.45
N GLU A 19 15.85 10.57 -24.71
CA GLU A 19 16.77 9.46 -25.02
C GLU A 19 16.21 8.10 -24.60
N ILE A 20 15.12 8.07 -23.80
CA ILE A 20 14.50 6.85 -23.31
C ILE A 20 13.24 6.56 -24.11
N SER A 21 13.15 5.36 -24.66
CA SER A 21 11.96 4.84 -25.30
C SER A 21 11.34 3.72 -24.49
N LEU A 22 10.08 3.92 -24.08
CA LEU A 22 9.32 2.87 -23.39
C LEU A 22 8.89 1.80 -24.38
N ARG A 23 9.03 0.55 -23.97
CA ARG A 23 8.58 -0.63 -24.75
C ARG A 23 7.06 -0.68 -24.81
N GLU A 24 6.50 -1.39 -25.78
CA GLU A 24 5.06 -1.54 -25.95
C GLU A 24 4.37 -2.05 -24.70
N HIS A 25 4.87 -3.14 -24.08
CA HIS A 25 4.28 -3.69 -22.86
C HIS A 25 4.28 -2.67 -21.69
N GLN A 26 5.31 -1.82 -21.59
CA GLN A 26 5.37 -0.76 -20.56
C GLN A 26 4.30 0.30 -20.84
N ARG A 27 4.13 0.73 -22.07
CA ARG A 27 3.10 1.70 -22.47
C ARG A 27 1.70 1.16 -22.20
N ASN A 28 1.47 -0.12 -22.49
CA ASN A 28 0.18 -0.80 -22.23
C ASN A 28 -0.08 -0.96 -20.73
N ALA A 29 0.94 -1.27 -19.93
CA ALA A 29 0.85 -1.28 -18.47
C ALA A 29 0.51 0.10 -17.90
N ILE A 30 1.14 1.16 -18.39
CA ILE A 30 0.84 2.55 -18.01
C ILE A 30 -0.62 2.90 -18.37
N ALA A 31 -1.08 2.56 -19.56
CA ALA A 31 -2.47 2.76 -19.96
C ALA A 31 -3.44 2.03 -19.02
N HIS A 32 -3.10 0.81 -18.61
CA HIS A 32 -3.89 0.07 -17.64
C HIS A 32 -3.97 0.79 -16.28
N VAL A 33 -2.85 1.31 -15.78
CA VAL A 33 -2.81 2.08 -14.53
C VAL A 33 -3.64 3.36 -14.62
N LEU A 34 -3.59 4.05 -15.75
CA LEU A 34 -4.28 5.33 -15.94
C LEU A 34 -5.79 5.18 -16.10
N TYR A 35 -6.23 4.19 -16.87
CA TYR A 35 -7.63 4.03 -17.30
C TYR A 35 -8.36 2.88 -16.64
N GLY A 36 -7.63 1.99 -15.96
CA GLY A 36 -8.18 0.90 -15.16
C GLY A 36 -8.53 1.32 -13.74
N GLY A 37 -8.71 0.33 -12.88
CA GLY A 37 -8.81 0.52 -11.43
C GLY A 37 -7.49 0.23 -10.74
N ASN A 38 -7.57 -0.24 -9.48
CA ASN A 38 -6.41 -0.77 -8.78
C ASN A 38 -5.73 -1.86 -9.62
N THR A 39 -4.41 -1.79 -9.70
CA THR A 39 -3.63 -2.58 -10.66
C THR A 39 -2.53 -3.37 -9.95
N LEU A 40 -2.31 -4.59 -10.41
CA LEU A 40 -1.13 -5.39 -10.07
C LEU A 40 -0.23 -5.53 -11.32
N LEU A 41 0.96 -4.97 -11.26
CA LEU A 41 2.01 -5.13 -12.27
C LEU A 41 2.83 -6.38 -11.93
N ALA A 42 2.41 -7.52 -12.44
CA ALA A 42 3.04 -8.82 -12.22
C ALA A 42 4.03 -9.16 -13.35
N HIS A 43 4.94 -8.24 -13.63
CA HIS A 43 5.95 -8.41 -14.65
C HIS A 43 7.23 -9.04 -14.08
N GLU A 44 7.94 -9.78 -14.91
CA GLU A 44 9.22 -10.38 -14.55
C GLU A 44 10.24 -9.34 -14.06
N VAL A 45 11.23 -9.82 -13.31
CA VAL A 45 12.37 -9.00 -12.90
C VAL A 45 13.10 -8.49 -14.15
N GLY A 46 13.39 -7.18 -14.19
CA GLY A 46 14.02 -6.56 -15.34
C GLY A 46 13.06 -6.09 -16.45
N ALA A 47 11.75 -6.30 -16.33
CA ALA A 47 10.77 -5.79 -17.29
C ALA A 47 10.62 -4.25 -17.30
N GLY A 48 11.24 -3.56 -16.32
CA GLY A 48 11.20 -2.09 -16.23
C GLY A 48 10.00 -1.56 -15.45
N LYS A 49 9.51 -2.27 -14.42
CA LYS A 49 8.40 -1.86 -13.57
C LYS A 49 8.59 -0.48 -12.94
N THR A 50 9.83 -0.11 -12.58
CA THR A 50 10.15 1.22 -12.06
C THR A 50 9.73 2.31 -13.03
N PHE A 51 10.02 2.16 -14.30
CA PHE A 51 9.62 3.12 -15.35
C PHE A 51 8.10 3.11 -15.58
N GLU A 52 7.46 1.95 -15.54
CA GLU A 52 6.00 1.86 -15.64
C GLU A 52 5.30 2.64 -14.52
N MET A 53 5.75 2.46 -13.28
CA MET A 53 5.18 3.15 -12.12
C MET A 53 5.49 4.66 -12.15
N ALA A 54 6.74 5.05 -12.44
CA ALA A 54 7.16 6.45 -12.52
C ALA A 54 6.39 7.21 -13.62
N ALA A 55 6.31 6.65 -14.81
CA ALA A 55 5.58 7.25 -15.92
C ALA A 55 4.06 7.31 -15.65
N SER A 56 3.50 6.29 -15.01
CA SER A 56 2.08 6.30 -14.59
C SER A 56 1.78 7.42 -13.61
N ALA A 57 2.67 7.66 -12.63
CA ALA A 57 2.49 8.73 -11.65
C ALA A 57 2.55 10.12 -12.31
N MET A 58 3.53 10.34 -13.18
CA MET A 58 3.70 11.62 -13.87
C MET A 58 2.52 11.92 -14.81
N GLU A 59 2.10 10.95 -15.61
CA GLU A 59 0.94 11.11 -16.49
C GLU A 59 -0.37 11.25 -15.72
N ALA A 60 -0.57 10.50 -14.63
CA ALA A 60 -1.75 10.64 -13.80
C ALA A 60 -1.85 12.06 -13.20
N LYS A 61 -0.73 12.63 -12.73
CA LYS A 61 -0.69 14.00 -12.23
C LYS A 61 -0.95 15.01 -13.34
N ARG A 62 -0.32 14.85 -14.49
CA ARG A 62 -0.52 15.73 -15.67
C ARG A 62 -1.96 15.75 -16.15
N LEU A 63 -2.62 14.60 -16.14
CA LEU A 63 -4.02 14.43 -16.55
C LEU A 63 -5.02 14.84 -15.45
N GLY A 64 -4.56 15.22 -14.27
CA GLY A 64 -5.43 15.56 -13.14
C GLY A 64 -6.13 14.36 -12.49
N LEU A 65 -5.65 13.14 -12.73
CA LEU A 65 -6.18 11.90 -12.17
C LEU A 65 -5.70 11.65 -10.74
N CYS A 66 -4.61 12.28 -10.35
CA CYS A 66 -4.13 12.31 -8.97
C CYS A 66 -3.36 13.61 -8.69
N GLN A 67 -3.23 13.95 -7.42
CA GLN A 67 -2.48 15.13 -6.98
C GLN A 67 -1.15 14.75 -6.33
N LYS A 68 -1.12 13.68 -5.55
CA LYS A 68 0.04 13.30 -4.76
C LYS A 68 0.27 11.78 -4.78
N SER A 69 1.35 11.37 -5.43
CA SER A 69 1.77 9.97 -5.49
C SER A 69 2.78 9.63 -4.40
N LEU A 70 2.54 8.52 -3.70
CA LEU A 70 3.46 7.94 -2.72
C LEU A 70 3.99 6.61 -3.24
N PHE A 71 5.31 6.48 -3.28
CA PHE A 71 6.01 5.24 -3.63
C PHE A 71 6.55 4.57 -2.37
N VAL A 72 6.15 3.35 -2.15
CA VAL A 72 6.60 2.50 -1.05
C VAL A 72 7.46 1.40 -1.64
N VAL A 73 8.76 1.46 -1.33
CA VAL A 73 9.78 0.61 -1.94
C VAL A 73 10.61 -0.09 -0.87
N PRO A 74 11.37 -1.15 -1.19
CA PRO A 74 12.31 -1.74 -0.23
C PRO A 74 13.24 -0.69 0.37
N ASN A 75 13.48 -0.76 1.68
CA ASN A 75 14.19 0.29 2.42
C ASN A 75 15.57 0.67 1.84
N HIS A 76 16.28 -0.30 1.29
CA HIS A 76 17.62 -0.11 0.71
C HIS A 76 17.61 0.42 -0.73
N LEU A 77 16.43 0.53 -1.35
CA LEU A 77 16.27 0.95 -2.76
C LEU A 77 15.74 2.38 -2.92
N THR A 78 15.46 3.11 -1.84
CA THR A 78 14.86 4.45 -1.93
C THR A 78 15.68 5.43 -2.78
N GLU A 79 16.98 5.46 -2.62
CA GLU A 79 17.88 6.34 -3.40
C GLU A 79 18.02 5.87 -4.86
N GLN A 80 18.09 4.56 -5.09
CA GLN A 80 18.11 4.01 -6.44
C GLN A 80 16.81 4.32 -7.18
N TRP A 81 15.66 4.16 -6.51
CA TRP A 81 14.37 4.53 -7.07
C TRP A 81 14.29 5.99 -7.48
N ALA A 82 14.81 6.90 -6.62
CA ALA A 82 14.88 8.31 -6.93
C ALA A 82 15.78 8.60 -8.13
N ALA A 83 16.92 7.94 -8.22
CA ALA A 83 17.85 8.08 -9.34
C ALA A 83 17.23 7.60 -10.66
N GLU A 84 16.57 6.45 -10.66
CA GLU A 84 15.88 5.92 -11.84
C GLU A 84 14.70 6.80 -12.25
N PHE A 85 13.94 7.33 -11.27
CA PHE A 85 12.86 8.26 -11.54
C PHE A 85 13.37 9.53 -12.20
N LEU A 86 14.45 10.14 -11.68
CA LEU A 86 15.07 11.34 -12.27
C LEU A 86 15.77 11.07 -13.60
N HIS A 87 16.24 9.84 -13.83
CA HIS A 87 16.75 9.44 -15.14
C HIS A 87 15.64 9.46 -16.19
N LEU A 88 14.45 8.99 -15.83
CA LEU A 88 13.27 9.00 -16.71
C LEU A 88 12.64 10.40 -16.83
N TYR A 89 12.53 11.13 -15.72
CA TYR A 89 11.96 12.49 -15.64
C TYR A 89 12.94 13.45 -14.94
N PRO A 90 13.89 14.06 -15.68
CA PRO A 90 14.96 14.85 -15.07
C PRO A 90 14.50 16.07 -14.27
N ASN A 91 13.33 16.62 -14.59
CA ASN A 91 12.76 17.79 -13.93
C ASN A 91 11.73 17.47 -12.83
N ALA A 92 11.56 16.20 -12.48
CA ALA A 92 10.61 15.80 -11.47
C ALA A 92 11.01 16.31 -10.07
N LYS A 93 10.02 16.79 -9.31
CA LYS A 93 10.19 17.23 -7.93
C LYS A 93 9.93 16.05 -7.00
N LEU A 94 10.98 15.46 -6.46
CA LEU A 94 10.90 14.30 -5.59
C LEU A 94 11.16 14.67 -4.12
N LEU A 95 10.42 14.04 -3.22
CA LEU A 95 10.76 13.98 -1.80
C LEU A 95 11.14 12.55 -1.44
N VAL A 96 12.39 12.33 -1.08
CA VAL A 96 12.94 11.01 -0.77
C VAL A 96 13.25 10.92 0.72
N ALA A 97 12.65 9.93 1.38
CA ALA A 97 12.87 9.71 2.81
C ALA A 97 14.25 9.11 3.07
N ARG A 98 14.92 9.65 4.06
CA ARG A 98 16.14 9.12 4.64
C ARG A 98 15.83 8.43 5.98
N LYS A 99 16.73 7.57 6.44
CA LYS A 99 16.57 6.88 7.72
C LYS A 99 16.27 7.84 8.89
N LYS A 100 16.99 8.95 8.96
CA LYS A 100 16.82 10.00 9.99
C LYS A 100 15.46 10.69 9.96
N ASP A 101 14.78 10.74 8.83
CA ASP A 101 13.50 11.44 8.68
C ASP A 101 12.37 10.70 9.44
N PHE A 102 12.55 9.40 9.72
CA PHE A 102 11.60 8.57 10.47
C PHE A 102 12.04 8.24 11.90
N GLU A 103 13.09 8.88 12.39
CA GLU A 103 13.37 8.93 13.83
C GLU A 103 12.25 9.71 14.54
N THR A 104 12.00 9.36 15.79
CA THR A 104 10.85 9.90 16.56
C THR A 104 10.76 11.43 16.52
N ALA A 105 11.90 12.12 16.64
CA ALA A 105 11.96 13.59 16.62
C ALA A 105 11.67 14.22 15.25
N ASN A 106 11.94 13.52 14.15
CA ASN A 106 11.90 14.07 12.79
C ASN A 106 10.66 13.65 12.00
N ARG A 107 10.03 12.53 12.37
CA ARG A 107 8.91 11.92 11.62
C ARG A 107 7.76 12.90 11.39
N LYS A 108 7.32 13.62 12.43
CA LYS A 108 6.24 14.62 12.30
C LYS A 108 6.58 15.69 11.27
N LYS A 109 7.83 16.20 11.30
CA LYS A 109 8.31 17.22 10.35
C LYS A 109 8.34 16.68 8.91
N PHE A 110 8.78 15.44 8.73
CA PHE A 110 8.81 14.83 7.40
C PHE A 110 7.38 14.58 6.87
N CYS A 111 6.47 14.06 7.69
CA CYS A 111 5.07 13.90 7.32
C CYS A 111 4.39 15.25 7.01
N ALA A 112 4.71 16.31 7.75
CA ALA A 112 4.22 17.66 7.45
C ALA A 112 4.73 18.15 6.08
N ARG A 113 5.96 17.87 5.70
CA ARG A 113 6.48 18.16 4.35
C ARG A 113 5.72 17.42 3.26
N ILE A 114 5.37 16.14 3.49
CA ILE A 114 4.52 15.40 2.55
C ILE A 114 3.16 16.09 2.42
N ALA A 115 2.53 16.41 3.55
CA ALA A 115 1.18 16.99 3.58
C ALA A 115 1.09 18.34 2.87
N THR A 116 2.09 19.22 3.06
CA THR A 116 2.05 20.61 2.60
C THR A 116 2.83 20.85 1.30
N GLY A 117 3.72 19.96 0.92
CA GLY A 117 4.58 20.15 -0.24
C GLY A 117 3.91 19.74 -1.57
N ASP A 118 4.29 20.43 -2.63
CA ASP A 118 3.94 20.06 -4.01
C ASP A 118 5.09 19.27 -4.64
N TYR A 119 4.98 17.94 -4.56
CA TYR A 119 5.91 17.01 -5.14
C TYR A 119 5.25 16.20 -6.25
N ASP A 120 6.02 15.81 -7.25
CA ASP A 120 5.56 14.88 -8.29
C ASP A 120 5.49 13.45 -7.75
N ALA A 121 6.41 13.10 -6.86
CA ALA A 121 6.38 11.85 -6.13
C ALA A 121 7.08 11.97 -4.77
N VAL A 122 6.59 11.20 -3.81
CA VAL A 122 7.22 10.97 -2.51
C VAL A 122 7.67 9.51 -2.46
N ILE A 123 8.93 9.25 -2.12
CA ILE A 123 9.52 7.91 -2.09
C ILE A 123 9.92 7.59 -0.65
N ILE A 124 9.36 6.52 -0.10
CA ILE A 124 9.66 6.04 1.26
C ILE A 124 9.90 4.54 1.27
N GLY A 125 10.59 4.05 2.30
CA GLY A 125 10.80 2.63 2.50
C GLY A 125 9.60 1.93 3.15
N HIS A 126 9.48 0.60 2.97
CA HIS A 126 8.44 -0.22 3.56
C HIS A 126 8.30 0.00 5.08
N SER A 127 9.40 -0.05 5.81
CA SER A 127 9.39 0.16 7.27
C SER A 127 9.03 1.58 7.70
N GLN A 128 9.26 2.56 6.84
CA GLN A 128 8.88 3.96 7.06
C GLN A 128 7.37 4.14 6.84
N PHE A 129 6.82 3.50 5.81
CA PHE A 129 5.39 3.49 5.54
C PHE A 129 4.58 2.91 6.70
N GLU A 130 5.06 1.84 7.31
CA GLU A 130 4.44 1.20 8.48
C GLU A 130 4.39 2.12 9.71
N ARG A 131 5.32 3.10 9.80
CA ARG A 131 5.37 4.08 10.91
C ARG A 131 4.43 5.27 10.74
N ILE A 132 3.76 5.40 9.61
CA ILE A 132 2.73 6.42 9.40
C ILE A 132 1.39 5.82 9.79
N PRO A 133 0.76 6.22 10.89
CA PRO A 133 -0.46 5.59 11.37
C PRO A 133 -1.67 6.02 10.55
N LEU A 134 -2.67 5.17 10.48
CA LEU A 134 -4.05 5.57 10.16
C LEU A 134 -4.62 6.39 11.32
N SER A 135 -5.69 7.15 11.06
CA SER A 135 -6.44 7.85 12.10
C SER A 135 -6.93 6.87 13.17
N TYR A 136 -7.07 7.37 14.40
CA TYR A 136 -7.58 6.57 15.52
C TYR A 136 -8.92 5.94 15.19
N GLU A 137 -9.86 6.71 14.68
CA GLU A 137 -11.21 6.28 14.34
C GLU A 137 -11.21 5.17 13.29
N ARG A 138 -10.31 5.24 12.32
CA ARG A 138 -10.17 4.21 11.29
C ARG A 138 -9.54 2.94 11.86
N GLN A 139 -8.53 3.07 12.69
CA GLN A 139 -7.91 1.91 13.35
C GLN A 139 -8.92 1.21 14.29
N GLU A 140 -9.67 1.96 15.08
CA GLU A 140 -10.71 1.44 15.97
C GLU A 140 -11.78 0.67 15.17
N ARG A 141 -12.29 1.25 14.10
CA ARG A 141 -13.28 0.62 13.22
C ARG A 141 -12.77 -0.68 12.62
N ILE A 142 -11.52 -0.70 12.10
CA ILE A 142 -10.94 -1.91 11.52
C ILE A 142 -10.80 -3.03 12.54
N ILE A 143 -10.34 -2.72 13.75
CA ILE A 143 -10.21 -3.72 14.81
C ILE A 143 -11.58 -4.23 15.26
N GLN A 144 -12.58 -3.35 15.38
CA GLN A 144 -13.93 -3.73 15.74
C GLN A 144 -14.57 -4.63 14.67
N GLU A 145 -14.45 -4.30 13.39
CA GLU A 145 -14.88 -5.16 12.28
C GLU A 145 -14.25 -6.56 12.36
N GLN A 146 -12.96 -6.65 12.66
CA GLN A 146 -12.26 -7.93 12.82
C GLN A 146 -12.77 -8.73 14.03
N ILE A 147 -13.12 -8.07 15.13
CA ILE A 147 -13.72 -8.70 16.31
C ILE A 147 -15.10 -9.27 15.93
N ASP A 148 -15.95 -8.47 15.29
CA ASP A 148 -17.31 -8.85 14.91
C ASP A 148 -17.31 -10.03 13.92
N GLU A 149 -16.42 -10.00 12.90
CA GLU A 149 -16.24 -11.12 11.99
C GLU A 149 -15.75 -12.40 12.70
N THR A 150 -14.84 -12.26 13.66
CA THR A 150 -14.33 -13.39 14.44
C THR A 150 -15.44 -14.00 15.31
N LEU A 151 -16.29 -13.16 15.91
CA LEU A 151 -17.45 -13.62 16.68
C LEU A 151 -18.45 -14.37 15.80
N ALA A 152 -18.81 -13.81 14.65
CA ALA A 152 -19.71 -14.45 13.69
C ALA A 152 -19.18 -15.83 13.24
N ALA A 153 -17.88 -15.94 12.98
CA ALA A 153 -17.23 -17.18 12.61
C ALA A 153 -17.23 -18.22 13.76
N ILE A 154 -17.06 -17.78 15.00
CA ILE A 154 -17.16 -18.65 16.19
C ILE A 154 -18.60 -19.20 16.33
N GLU A 155 -19.61 -18.36 16.16
CA GLU A 155 -21.01 -18.77 16.23
C GLU A 155 -21.37 -19.78 15.13
N GLU A 156 -20.91 -19.55 13.90
CA GLU A 156 -21.10 -20.47 12.77
C GLU A 156 -20.44 -21.83 13.04
N LEU A 157 -19.20 -21.85 13.56
CA LEU A 157 -18.52 -23.09 13.91
C LEU A 157 -19.23 -23.85 15.04
N LYS A 158 -19.73 -23.16 16.06
CA LYS A 158 -20.51 -23.78 17.13
C LYS A 158 -21.81 -24.38 16.61
N ALA A 159 -22.53 -23.71 15.72
CA ALA A 159 -23.78 -24.18 15.12
C ALA A 159 -23.57 -25.41 14.22
N ASN A 160 -22.44 -25.51 13.53
CA ASN A 160 -22.13 -26.59 12.59
C ASN A 160 -21.31 -27.75 13.21
N ALA A 161 -21.27 -27.88 14.54
CA ALA A 161 -20.46 -28.88 15.26
C ALA A 161 -18.98 -28.88 14.83
N GLY A 162 -18.41 -27.70 14.58
CA GLY A 162 -17.01 -27.52 14.17
C GLY A 162 -16.03 -28.01 15.24
N GLU A 163 -14.78 -28.23 14.82
CA GLU A 163 -13.73 -28.74 15.69
C GLU A 163 -13.45 -27.79 16.86
N ASN A 164 -13.47 -28.29 18.08
CA ASN A 164 -13.19 -27.54 19.31
C ASN A 164 -11.84 -26.82 19.29
N PHE A 165 -10.87 -27.33 18.54
CA PHE A 165 -9.55 -26.71 18.38
C PHE A 165 -9.66 -25.37 17.60
N SER A 166 -10.39 -25.34 16.50
CA SER A 166 -10.61 -24.15 15.69
C SER A 166 -11.35 -23.06 16.47
N ILE A 167 -12.36 -23.44 17.27
CA ILE A 167 -13.10 -22.51 18.14
C ILE A 167 -12.17 -21.87 19.18
N LYS A 168 -11.35 -22.67 19.88
CA LYS A 168 -10.38 -22.16 20.88
C LYS A 168 -9.36 -21.21 20.26
N GLN A 169 -8.90 -21.48 19.06
CA GLN A 169 -7.97 -20.62 18.37
C GLN A 169 -8.60 -19.27 17.97
N MET A 170 -9.85 -19.28 17.51
CA MET A 170 -10.58 -18.06 17.20
C MET A 170 -10.90 -17.24 18.45
N GLU A 171 -11.25 -17.88 19.56
CA GLU A 171 -11.45 -17.17 20.84
C GLU A 171 -10.14 -16.52 21.34
N LYS A 172 -8.97 -17.16 21.12
CA LYS A 172 -7.68 -16.55 21.40
C LYS A 172 -7.43 -15.33 20.51
N THR A 173 -7.75 -15.43 19.21
CA THR A 173 -7.63 -14.31 18.27
C THR A 173 -8.51 -13.14 18.69
N ARG A 174 -9.78 -13.41 19.06
CA ARG A 174 -10.71 -12.39 19.56
C ARG A 174 -10.12 -11.63 20.77
N LYS A 175 -9.66 -12.35 21.78
CA LYS A 175 -9.03 -11.75 22.98
C LYS A 175 -7.82 -10.90 22.64
N THR A 176 -7.00 -11.30 21.66
CA THR A 176 -5.87 -10.53 21.18
C THR A 176 -6.32 -9.23 20.53
N LEU A 177 -7.39 -9.26 19.72
CA LEU A 177 -7.96 -8.07 19.09
C LEU A 177 -8.59 -7.11 20.12
N GLU A 178 -9.31 -7.65 21.11
CA GLU A 178 -9.89 -6.86 22.22
C GLU A 178 -8.79 -6.14 23.01
N THR A 179 -7.72 -6.84 23.36
CA THR A 179 -6.55 -6.23 24.02
C THR A 179 -5.90 -5.15 23.18
N LYS A 180 -5.79 -5.37 21.86
CA LYS A 180 -5.27 -4.38 20.92
C LYS A 180 -6.17 -3.14 20.87
N LEU A 181 -7.49 -3.32 20.89
CA LEU A 181 -8.47 -2.24 20.90
C LEU A 181 -8.38 -1.41 22.19
N GLU A 182 -8.29 -2.07 23.35
CA GLU A 182 -8.11 -1.39 24.64
C GLU A 182 -6.83 -0.58 24.68
N LYS A 183 -5.72 -1.15 24.19
CA LYS A 183 -4.45 -0.44 24.07
C LYS A 183 -4.56 0.78 23.17
N LEU A 184 -5.19 0.64 22.00
CA LEU A 184 -5.43 1.77 21.09
C LEU A 184 -6.20 2.89 21.79
N ARG A 185 -7.26 2.56 22.54
CA ARG A 185 -8.06 3.51 23.30
C ARG A 185 -7.28 4.21 24.41
N SER A 186 -6.37 3.51 25.05
CA SER A 186 -5.50 4.10 26.10
C SER A 186 -4.42 5.02 25.54
N ASP A 187 -3.88 4.69 24.37
CA ASP A 187 -2.79 5.42 23.74
C ASP A 187 -3.28 6.64 22.92
N ALA A 188 -4.55 6.63 22.46
CA ALA A 188 -5.14 7.70 21.64
C ALA A 188 -5.07 9.12 22.25
N ARG A 189 -4.85 9.22 23.56
CA ARG A 189 -4.74 10.50 24.26
C ARG A 189 -3.33 11.11 24.23
N LYS A 190 -2.35 10.41 23.68
CA LYS A 190 -0.92 10.76 23.83
C LYS A 190 -0.22 11.25 22.56
N ASP A 191 -0.79 11.00 21.38
CA ASP A 191 -0.03 11.15 20.13
C ASP A 191 -0.53 12.30 19.26
N ASP A 192 0.24 13.39 19.25
CA ASP A 192 0.19 14.44 18.23
C ASP A 192 1.00 13.98 17.00
N VAL A 193 0.44 13.01 16.25
CA VAL A 193 1.04 12.47 15.03
C VAL A 193 0.23 12.85 13.80
N ILE A 194 0.93 13.03 12.67
CA ILE A 194 0.26 13.20 11.38
C ILE A 194 -0.11 11.81 10.86
N THR A 195 -1.40 11.63 10.57
CA THR A 195 -1.94 10.36 10.06
C THR A 195 -1.79 10.25 8.54
N PHE A 196 -1.94 9.02 8.02
CA PHE A 196 -1.87 8.76 6.58
C PHE A 196 -2.90 9.58 5.80
N GLU A 197 -4.12 9.70 6.34
CA GLU A 197 -5.20 10.50 5.75
C GLU A 197 -4.81 11.99 5.61
N GLN A 198 -4.06 12.52 6.57
CA GLN A 198 -3.62 13.91 6.57
C GLN A 198 -2.48 14.21 5.58
N LEU A 199 -1.82 13.17 5.03
CA LEU A 199 -0.77 13.37 4.03
C LEU A 199 -1.30 13.90 2.69
N GLY A 200 -2.59 13.69 2.40
CA GLY A 200 -3.20 14.08 1.14
C GLY A 200 -2.75 13.20 -0.04
N VAL A 201 -2.23 12.01 0.23
CA VAL A 201 -1.89 11.03 -0.80
C VAL A 201 -3.18 10.47 -1.40
N ASP A 202 -3.28 10.48 -2.71
CA ASP A 202 -4.41 9.95 -3.47
C ASP A 202 -3.99 8.87 -4.48
N ARG A 203 -2.69 8.55 -4.56
CA ARG A 203 -2.18 7.42 -5.32
C ARG A 203 -0.99 6.77 -4.63
N LEU A 204 -1.08 5.46 -4.47
CA LEU A 204 -0.08 4.63 -3.79
C LEU A 204 0.52 3.63 -4.78
N PHE A 205 1.83 3.64 -4.91
CA PHE A 205 2.60 2.66 -5.65
C PHE A 205 3.42 1.84 -4.67
N VAL A 206 3.30 0.52 -4.70
CA VAL A 206 4.04 -0.38 -3.80
C VAL A 206 4.88 -1.33 -4.63
N ASP A 207 6.18 -1.16 -4.54
CA ASP A 207 7.14 -2.09 -5.16
C ASP A 207 7.41 -3.26 -4.22
N GLU A 208 7.70 -4.43 -4.81
CA GLU A 208 7.86 -5.70 -4.10
C GLU A 208 6.70 -6.00 -3.14
N SER A 209 5.48 -5.82 -3.65
CA SER A 209 4.23 -5.94 -2.89
C SER A 209 4.00 -7.32 -2.27
N HIS A 210 4.73 -8.35 -2.71
CA HIS A 210 4.68 -9.68 -2.12
C HIS A 210 5.07 -9.71 -0.63
N PHE A 211 5.77 -8.70 -0.12
CA PHE A 211 6.03 -8.54 1.32
C PHE A 211 4.76 -8.29 2.15
N TYR A 212 3.63 -7.96 1.52
CA TYR A 212 2.33 -7.69 2.16
C TYR A 212 1.29 -8.78 1.88
N LYS A 213 1.69 -9.95 1.38
CA LYS A 213 0.77 -11.04 0.99
C LYS A 213 -0.01 -11.67 2.14
N ASN A 214 0.50 -11.57 3.36
CA ASN A 214 -0.07 -12.23 4.53
C ASN A 214 -1.16 -11.37 5.19
N LEU A 215 -2.21 -11.08 4.43
CA LEU A 215 -3.36 -10.35 4.93
C LEU A 215 -4.06 -11.12 6.05
N PHE A 216 -4.52 -10.40 7.09
CA PHE A 216 -5.39 -11.00 8.09
C PHE A 216 -6.74 -11.32 7.46
N LEU A 217 -6.94 -12.58 7.09
CA LEU A 217 -8.21 -13.07 6.56
C LEU A 217 -8.94 -13.83 7.65
N THR A 218 -10.16 -13.43 8.00
CA THR A 218 -11.10 -14.23 8.80
C THR A 218 -11.77 -15.25 7.88
N THR A 219 -11.04 -16.19 7.31
CA THR A 219 -11.62 -17.21 6.44
C THR A 219 -11.70 -18.57 7.13
N LYS A 220 -12.62 -19.40 6.67
CA LYS A 220 -12.81 -20.80 7.13
C LYS A 220 -11.58 -21.71 6.93
N MET A 221 -10.56 -21.27 6.19
CA MET A 221 -9.38 -22.05 5.80
C MET A 221 -8.14 -21.75 6.64
N ARG A 222 -8.28 -21.58 7.95
CA ARG A 222 -7.21 -21.06 8.79
C ARG A 222 -6.44 -22.06 9.61
N ASN A 223 -5.91 -23.04 8.98
CA ASN A 223 -4.76 -23.76 9.50
C ASN A 223 -3.52 -23.49 8.64
N VAL A 224 -3.19 -22.24 8.38
CA VAL A 224 -1.88 -21.92 7.85
C VAL A 224 -0.95 -21.69 9.05
N ALA A 225 -0.37 -22.78 9.49
CA ALA A 225 0.75 -22.74 10.42
C ALA A 225 1.88 -21.91 9.78
N GLY A 226 2.38 -20.88 10.50
CA GLY A 226 3.60 -20.18 10.10
C GLY A 226 3.49 -18.68 9.85
N LEU A 227 2.33 -18.04 10.01
CA LEU A 227 2.24 -16.57 9.90
C LEU A 227 2.75 -15.91 11.19
N SER A 228 3.81 -15.13 11.09
CA SER A 228 4.26 -14.30 12.21
C SER A 228 3.24 -13.19 12.47
N THR A 229 3.03 -12.86 13.75
CA THR A 229 2.11 -11.77 14.15
C THR A 229 2.54 -10.40 13.59
N SER A 230 3.82 -10.19 13.37
CA SER A 230 4.37 -8.97 12.76
C SER A 230 4.00 -8.84 11.28
N GLU A 231 4.06 -9.93 10.51
CA GLU A 231 3.68 -9.92 9.09
C GLU A 231 2.17 -9.69 8.91
N ALA A 232 1.35 -10.27 9.79
CA ALA A 232 -0.09 -10.04 9.77
C ALA A 232 -0.45 -8.59 10.11
N GLN A 233 0.28 -7.94 11.03
CA GLN A 233 0.06 -6.53 11.37
C GLN A 233 0.45 -5.60 10.21
N LYS A 234 1.57 -5.85 9.57
CA LYS A 234 2.06 -5.13 8.40
C LYS A 234 1.06 -5.18 7.25
N SER A 235 0.53 -6.36 6.95
CA SER A 235 -0.46 -6.56 5.89
C SER A 235 -1.82 -5.94 6.24
N SER A 236 -2.23 -5.97 7.51
CA SER A 236 -3.45 -5.29 7.98
C SER A 236 -3.33 -3.77 7.90
N ASP A 237 -2.17 -3.19 8.21
CA ASP A 237 -1.92 -1.76 8.06
C ASP A 237 -2.00 -1.34 6.59
N MET A 238 -1.32 -2.06 5.69
CA MET A 238 -1.39 -1.85 4.25
C MET A 238 -2.84 -1.92 3.75
N PHE A 239 -3.58 -2.94 4.16
CA PHE A 239 -4.99 -3.11 3.78
C PHE A 239 -5.86 -1.93 4.22
N GLY A 240 -5.70 -1.47 5.45
CA GLY A 240 -6.44 -0.31 5.96
C GLY A 240 -6.17 0.97 5.17
N LYS A 241 -4.91 1.20 4.78
CA LYS A 241 -4.50 2.32 3.93
C LYS A 241 -5.05 2.21 2.51
N CYS A 242 -5.04 1.00 1.93
CA CYS A 242 -5.64 0.75 0.63
C CYS A 242 -7.16 0.97 0.65
N ARG A 243 -7.87 0.51 1.69
CA ARG A 243 -9.31 0.78 1.84
C ARG A 243 -9.60 2.27 1.90
N TYR A 244 -8.79 3.03 2.64
CA TYR A 244 -8.93 4.50 2.65
C TYR A 244 -8.78 5.09 1.24
N LEU A 245 -7.76 4.67 0.49
CA LEU A 245 -7.55 5.15 -0.87
C LEU A 245 -8.71 4.76 -1.80
N ASP A 246 -9.25 3.56 -1.66
CA ASP A 246 -10.42 3.12 -2.43
C ASP A 246 -11.65 4.00 -2.14
N GLU A 247 -11.87 4.38 -0.89
CA GLU A 247 -12.94 5.29 -0.49
C GLU A 247 -12.82 6.66 -1.17
N ILE A 248 -11.63 7.25 -1.20
CA ILE A 248 -11.42 8.60 -1.76
C ILE A 248 -11.22 8.63 -3.28
N THR A 249 -10.85 7.51 -3.91
CA THR A 249 -10.53 7.45 -5.35
C THR A 249 -11.51 6.60 -6.16
N GLY A 250 -12.47 5.93 -5.53
CA GLY A 250 -13.37 5.00 -6.20
C GLY A 250 -12.65 3.76 -6.76
N GLY A 251 -11.65 3.23 -6.02
CA GLY A 251 -10.91 2.02 -6.40
C GLY A 251 -9.87 2.23 -7.49
N ARG A 252 -9.26 3.42 -7.56
CA ARG A 252 -8.24 3.79 -8.57
C ARG A 252 -6.93 4.28 -7.99
N GLY A 253 -6.77 4.17 -6.68
CA GLY A 253 -5.65 4.77 -5.95
C GLY A 253 -4.47 3.84 -5.71
N VAL A 254 -4.52 2.55 -6.05
CA VAL A 254 -3.50 1.58 -5.63
C VAL A 254 -2.89 0.84 -6.82
N VAL A 255 -1.57 0.85 -6.89
CA VAL A 255 -0.77 0.10 -7.86
C VAL A 255 0.25 -0.74 -7.11
N PHE A 256 0.14 -2.05 -7.22
CA PHE A 256 1.11 -3.00 -6.70
C PHE A 256 2.03 -3.51 -7.80
N ALA A 257 3.30 -3.70 -7.49
CA ALA A 257 4.27 -4.30 -8.40
C ALA A 257 5.03 -5.43 -7.71
N THR A 258 5.25 -6.52 -8.42
CA THR A 258 6.07 -7.63 -7.95
C THR A 258 6.63 -8.43 -9.11
N GLY A 259 7.85 -8.94 -8.95
CA GLY A 259 8.44 -9.92 -9.87
C GLY A 259 8.05 -11.37 -9.55
N THR A 260 7.44 -11.60 -8.38
CA THR A 260 7.06 -12.93 -7.88
C THR A 260 5.59 -12.95 -7.45
N PRO A 261 4.62 -12.86 -8.39
CA PRO A 261 3.19 -12.76 -8.05
C PRO A 261 2.67 -14.01 -7.36
N VAL A 262 3.26 -15.15 -7.63
CA VAL A 262 2.98 -16.44 -6.98
C VAL A 262 4.28 -16.96 -6.40
N SER A 263 4.44 -16.89 -5.09
CA SER A 263 5.49 -17.61 -4.39
C SER A 263 4.90 -18.90 -3.84
N ASN A 264 5.48 -20.03 -4.19
CA ASN A 264 5.16 -21.27 -3.52
C ASN A 264 5.41 -21.11 -2.03
N SER A 265 4.35 -21.19 -1.27
CA SER A 265 4.37 -21.28 0.19
C SER A 265 4.55 -22.73 0.59
#